data_bfe41216ce097374507c1c26c546102a
#
_entry.id   bfe41216ce097374507c1c26c546102a
#
_cell.length_a   1.000
_cell.length_b   1.000
_cell.length_c   1.000
_cell.angle_alpha   90.00
_cell.angle_beta   90.00
_cell.angle_gamma   90.00
#
_symmetry.space_group_name_H-M   'P 1'
#
loop_
_entity.id
_entity.type
_entity.pdbx_description
1 polymer ?
#
loop_
_entity_poly.entity_id
_entity_poly.type
_entity_poly.pdbx_seq_one_letter_code
_entity_poly.pdbx_strand_id
1 'polypeptide(L)'
;MKVLITGATGLIGTELMAHLLSKNYTVHFLSTNKNKLIDKNNCKGFYWNPSKGEIDSKAFEDVEVIIHLAGATIAKRWTNKYKKEILESRISSAKILYNALKSNKHNVKQFISASGTASYKQTFDHALSEDNKEYSEGFLSDVVKEDRKSVV
;
A
#
# COMPACT_ATOMS: atom_id res chain seq x y z
N MET A 1 9.05 -16.95 -6.54
CA MET A 1 9.06 -15.53 -6.17
C MET A 1 8.15 -15.34 -4.96
N LYS A 2 8.61 -14.60 -3.96
CA LYS A 2 7.84 -14.27 -2.76
C LYS A 2 7.44 -12.79 -2.79
N VAL A 3 6.16 -12.51 -2.59
CA VAL A 3 5.55 -11.18 -2.66
C VAL A 3 5.00 -10.78 -1.30
N LEU A 4 5.31 -9.58 -0.82
CA LEU A 4 4.70 -8.99 0.36
C LEU A 4 3.60 -8.00 -0.05
N ILE A 5 2.39 -8.19 0.48
CA ILE A 5 1.25 -7.33 0.17
C ILE A 5 0.80 -6.59 1.43
N THR A 6 0.65 -5.28 1.35
CA THR A 6 -0.09 -4.50 2.35
C THR A 6 -1.49 -4.22 1.84
N GLY A 7 -2.47 -4.11 2.74
CA GLY A 7 -3.86 -3.96 2.32
C GLY A 7 -4.47 -5.23 1.70
N ALA A 8 -3.86 -6.40 1.92
CA ALA A 8 -4.26 -7.70 1.37
C ALA A 8 -5.70 -8.13 1.74
N THR A 9 -6.27 -7.58 2.81
CA THR A 9 -7.64 -7.87 3.24
C THR A 9 -8.68 -6.87 2.72
N GLY A 10 -8.27 -5.94 1.86
CA GLY A 10 -9.13 -5.00 1.15
C GLY A 10 -9.66 -5.58 -0.17
N LEU A 11 -10.48 -4.80 -0.89
CA LEU A 11 -11.11 -5.22 -2.14
C LEU A 11 -10.09 -5.72 -3.17
N ILE A 12 -9.14 -4.88 -3.55
CA ILE A 12 -8.11 -5.22 -4.54
C ILE A 12 -7.13 -6.26 -3.98
N GLY A 13 -6.72 -6.11 -2.72
CA GLY A 13 -5.73 -6.98 -2.10
C GLY A 13 -6.17 -8.44 -1.99
N THR A 14 -7.45 -8.69 -1.73
CA THR A 14 -8.01 -10.05 -1.65
C THR A 14 -7.93 -10.76 -3.00
N GLU A 15 -8.36 -10.10 -4.07
CA GLU A 15 -8.31 -10.65 -5.43
C GLU A 15 -6.87 -10.85 -5.91
N LEU A 16 -6.00 -9.87 -5.65
CA LEU A 16 -4.59 -9.96 -6.01
C LEU A 16 -3.90 -11.13 -5.28
N MET A 17 -4.17 -11.30 -3.98
CA MET A 17 -3.62 -12.41 -3.21
C MET A 17 -4.08 -13.76 -3.77
N ALA A 18 -5.37 -13.90 -4.07
CA ALA A 18 -5.92 -15.12 -4.68
C ALA A 18 -5.26 -15.41 -6.04
N HIS A 19 -5.10 -14.39 -6.87
CA HIS A 19 -4.46 -14.51 -8.18
C HIS A 19 -2.99 -14.95 -8.06
N LEU A 20 -2.21 -14.34 -7.18
CA LEU A 20 -0.81 -14.71 -6.98
C LEU A 20 -0.65 -16.15 -6.47
N LEU A 21 -1.51 -16.57 -5.53
CA LEU A 21 -1.51 -17.94 -5.03
C LEU A 21 -1.87 -18.95 -6.13
N SER A 22 -2.82 -18.63 -7.02
CA SER A 22 -3.17 -19.49 -8.17
C SER A 22 -2.04 -19.65 -9.17
N LYS A 23 -1.09 -18.70 -9.19
CA LYS A 23 0.14 -18.75 -10.00
C LYS A 23 1.34 -19.35 -9.25
N ASN A 24 1.11 -20.01 -8.11
CA ASN A 24 2.12 -20.63 -7.27
C ASN A 24 3.18 -19.66 -6.70
N TYR A 25 2.85 -18.38 -6.53
CA TYR A 25 3.68 -17.47 -5.77
C TYR A 25 3.51 -17.70 -4.27
N THR A 26 4.56 -17.43 -3.51
CA THR A 26 4.46 -17.33 -2.05
C THR A 26 4.06 -15.92 -1.67
N VAL A 27 3.03 -15.78 -0.85
CA VAL A 27 2.51 -14.47 -0.44
C VAL A 27 2.69 -14.27 1.06
N HIS A 28 3.44 -13.27 1.42
CA HIS A 28 3.39 -12.65 2.75
C HIS A 28 2.42 -11.47 2.71
N PHE A 29 1.71 -11.23 3.80
CA PHE A 29 0.88 -10.02 3.88
C PHE A 29 0.91 -9.39 5.27
N LEU A 30 0.68 -8.07 5.31
CA LEU A 30 0.60 -7.30 6.53
C LEU A 30 -0.85 -6.96 6.87
N SER A 31 -1.23 -7.17 8.13
CA SER A 31 -2.55 -6.79 8.64
C SER A 31 -2.44 -6.15 10.02
N THR A 32 -3.23 -5.10 10.26
CA THR A 32 -3.41 -4.50 11.58
C THR A 32 -4.37 -5.29 12.47
N ASN A 33 -5.12 -6.22 11.88
CA ASN A 33 -6.05 -7.11 12.60
C ASN A 33 -5.42 -8.49 12.78
N LYS A 34 -5.04 -8.82 14.01
CA LYS A 34 -4.44 -10.12 14.36
C LYS A 34 -5.34 -11.31 14.05
N ASN A 35 -6.67 -11.15 14.10
CA ASN A 35 -7.62 -12.22 13.81
C ASN A 35 -7.70 -12.58 12.32
N LYS A 36 -7.12 -11.75 11.44
CA LYS A 36 -7.06 -12.00 9.98
C LYS A 36 -5.72 -12.63 9.55
N LEU A 37 -4.81 -12.84 10.48
CA LEU A 37 -3.54 -13.49 10.18
C LEU A 37 -3.78 -14.98 9.93
N ILE A 38 -3.23 -15.48 8.83
CA ILE A 38 -3.22 -16.89 8.47
C ILE A 38 -1.80 -17.36 8.28
N ASP A 39 -1.57 -18.63 8.47
CA ASP A 39 -0.31 -19.32 8.14
C ASP A 39 -0.68 -20.63 7.44
N LYS A 40 -0.72 -20.61 6.11
CA LYS A 40 -1.13 -21.76 5.28
C LYS A 40 -0.25 -21.85 4.05
N ASN A 41 0.39 -23.01 3.87
CA ASN A 41 1.18 -23.31 2.67
C ASN A 41 2.00 -22.11 2.16
N ASN A 42 1.57 -21.52 1.04
CA ASN A 42 2.25 -20.42 0.39
C ASN A 42 1.72 -19.02 0.80
N CYS A 43 0.94 -18.91 1.90
CA CYS A 43 0.35 -17.65 2.36
C CYS A 43 0.55 -17.45 3.85
N LYS A 44 1.24 -16.37 4.25
CA LYS A 44 1.50 -16.06 5.65
C LYS A 44 1.26 -14.60 5.98
N GLY A 45 0.45 -14.37 7.01
CA GLY A 45 0.12 -13.05 7.53
C GLY A 45 1.02 -12.64 8.69
N PHE A 46 1.42 -11.37 8.72
CA PHE A 46 2.21 -10.77 9.77
C PHE A 46 1.52 -9.53 10.32
N TYR A 47 1.69 -9.31 11.61
CA TYR A 47 1.13 -8.13 12.25
C TYR A 47 1.97 -6.88 11.97
N TRP A 48 1.29 -5.78 11.75
CA TRP A 48 1.88 -4.45 11.74
C TRP A 48 0.92 -3.40 12.30
N ASN A 49 1.47 -2.27 12.72
CA ASN A 49 0.70 -1.10 13.13
C ASN A 49 1.43 0.18 12.71
N PRO A 50 1.14 0.72 11.51
CA PRO A 50 1.82 1.90 11.00
C PRO A 50 1.71 3.13 11.91
N SER A 51 0.60 3.30 12.62
CA SER A 51 0.40 4.44 13.53
C SER A 51 1.28 4.39 14.78
N LYS A 52 1.75 3.18 15.14
CA LYS A 52 2.67 2.96 16.27
C LYS A 52 4.11 2.68 15.84
N GLY A 53 4.36 2.60 14.53
CA GLY A 53 5.67 2.21 14.02
C GLY A 53 6.03 0.74 14.26
N GLU A 54 5.04 -0.14 14.45
CA GLU A 54 5.25 -1.56 14.72
C GLU A 54 5.14 -2.38 13.43
N ILE A 55 6.13 -3.21 13.15
CA ILE A 55 6.12 -4.14 12.02
C ILE A 55 6.96 -5.39 12.36
N ASP A 56 6.44 -6.56 12.03
CA ASP A 56 7.19 -7.81 12.16
C ASP A 56 8.20 -7.92 11.02
N SER A 57 9.49 -7.90 11.34
CA SER A 57 10.58 -7.99 10.36
C SER A 57 10.60 -9.31 9.59
N LYS A 58 10.06 -10.39 10.15
CA LYS A 58 9.93 -11.69 9.46
C LYS A 58 9.05 -11.61 8.21
N ALA A 59 8.20 -10.58 8.11
CA ALA A 59 7.41 -10.35 6.90
C ALA A 59 8.27 -10.16 5.64
N PHE A 60 9.51 -9.71 5.79
CA PHE A 60 10.43 -9.42 4.68
C PHE A 60 11.36 -10.59 4.30
N GLU A 61 11.31 -11.72 5.02
CA GLU A 61 12.16 -12.90 4.76
C GLU A 61 11.94 -13.43 3.34
N ASP A 62 12.99 -13.40 2.50
CA ASP A 62 13.01 -13.84 1.09
C ASP A 62 12.01 -13.11 0.17
N VAL A 63 11.47 -11.97 0.58
CA VAL A 63 10.58 -11.16 -0.25
C VAL A 63 11.39 -10.49 -1.37
N GLU A 64 10.89 -10.63 -2.61
CA GLU A 64 11.49 -10.02 -3.80
C GLU A 64 10.69 -8.82 -4.29
N VAL A 65 9.38 -8.80 -4.04
CA VAL A 65 8.47 -7.72 -4.49
C VAL A 65 7.58 -7.30 -3.33
N ILE A 66 7.41 -6.00 -3.15
CA ILE A 66 6.41 -5.42 -2.24
C ILE A 66 5.32 -4.76 -3.08
N ILE A 67 4.06 -5.09 -2.78
CA ILE A 67 2.88 -4.42 -3.36
C ILE A 67 2.14 -3.69 -2.24
N HIS A 68 2.20 -2.36 -2.29
CA HIS A 68 1.66 -1.49 -1.26
C HIS A 68 0.29 -0.93 -1.65
N LEU A 69 -0.78 -1.50 -1.03
CA LEU A 69 -2.17 -1.12 -1.26
C LEU A 69 -2.84 -0.56 0.01
N ALA A 70 -2.11 -0.50 1.12
CA ALA A 70 -2.69 -0.07 2.40
C ALA A 70 -3.00 1.43 2.41
N GLY A 71 -4.17 1.77 2.93
CA GLY A 71 -4.60 3.13 3.15
C GLY A 71 -6.03 3.15 3.69
N ALA A 72 -6.38 4.17 4.46
CA ALA A 72 -7.76 4.34 4.91
C ALA A 72 -8.68 4.58 3.71
N THR A 73 -9.88 3.99 3.77
CA THR A 73 -10.87 4.13 2.68
C THR A 73 -11.29 5.59 2.50
N ILE A 74 -11.47 6.02 1.25
CA ILE A 74 -12.00 7.35 0.93
C ILE A 74 -13.53 7.39 0.88
N ALA A 75 -14.20 6.26 1.07
CA ALA A 75 -15.66 6.13 0.92
C ALA A 75 -16.47 6.58 2.16
N LYS A 76 -15.82 7.05 3.23
CA LYS A 76 -16.50 7.59 4.41
C LYS A 76 -16.68 9.11 4.30
N ARG A 77 -17.54 9.68 5.17
CA ARG A 77 -17.70 11.13 5.27
C ARG A 77 -16.39 11.81 5.68
N TRP A 78 -15.96 12.81 4.93
CA TRP A 78 -14.70 13.53 5.13
C TRP A 78 -14.80 14.64 6.18
N THR A 79 -14.82 14.27 7.44
CA THR A 79 -14.57 15.22 8.52
C THR A 79 -13.09 15.61 8.54
N ASN A 80 -12.73 16.72 9.19
CA ASN A 80 -11.32 17.13 9.31
C ASN A 80 -10.44 16.04 9.94
N LYS A 81 -10.96 15.35 10.96
CA LYS A 81 -10.28 14.21 11.58
C LYS A 81 -10.05 13.07 10.58
N TYR A 82 -11.08 12.75 9.78
CA TYR A 82 -10.97 11.64 8.84
C TYR A 82 -10.10 11.96 7.62
N LYS A 83 -10.09 13.21 7.16
CA LYS A 83 -9.14 13.67 6.13
C LYS A 83 -7.69 13.48 6.59
N LYS A 84 -7.39 13.82 7.85
CA LYS A 84 -6.07 13.58 8.44
C LYS A 84 -5.74 12.08 8.46
N GLU A 85 -6.68 11.21 8.85
CA GLU A 85 -6.50 9.76 8.84
C GLU A 85 -6.23 9.22 7.44
N ILE A 86 -6.94 9.71 6.40
CA ILE A 86 -6.72 9.32 5.01
C ILE A 86 -5.27 9.62 4.58
N LEU A 87 -4.76 10.80 4.89
CA LEU A 87 -3.40 11.22 4.53
C LEU A 87 -2.36 10.45 5.35
N GLU A 88 -2.49 10.46 6.67
CA GLU A 88 -1.51 9.86 7.58
C GLU A 88 -1.39 8.35 7.40
N SER A 89 -2.50 7.64 7.12
CA SER A 89 -2.46 6.20 6.89
C SER A 89 -1.56 5.81 5.72
N ARG A 90 -1.46 6.63 4.69
CA ARG A 90 -0.61 6.41 3.52
C ARG A 90 0.84 6.72 3.83
N ILE A 91 1.11 7.91 4.34
CA ILE A 91 2.46 8.37 4.65
C ILE A 91 3.12 7.46 5.70
N SER A 92 2.41 7.14 6.80
CA SER A 92 2.99 6.31 7.87
C SER A 92 3.20 4.87 7.44
N SER A 93 2.31 4.31 6.58
CA SER A 93 2.49 2.96 6.08
C SER A 93 3.66 2.83 5.10
N ALA A 94 3.86 3.78 4.21
CA ALA A 94 5.02 3.82 3.34
C ALA A 94 6.33 4.00 4.13
N LYS A 95 6.32 4.94 5.09
CA LYS A 95 7.49 5.24 5.93
C LYS A 95 7.95 4.03 6.77
N ILE A 96 7.02 3.28 7.35
CA ILE A 96 7.40 2.09 8.14
C ILE A 96 8.00 1.00 7.26
N LEU A 97 7.47 0.79 6.04
CA LEU A 97 8.05 -0.15 5.08
C LEU A 97 9.45 0.28 4.66
N TYR A 98 9.64 1.54 4.31
CA TYR A 98 10.95 2.10 3.97
C TYR A 98 11.96 1.92 5.09
N ASN A 99 11.59 2.26 6.33
CA ASN A 99 12.46 2.12 7.50
C ASN A 99 12.81 0.65 7.76
N ALA A 100 11.86 -0.26 7.61
CA ALA A 100 12.10 -1.69 7.76
C ALA A 100 13.08 -2.23 6.71
N LEU A 101 12.95 -1.80 5.46
CA LEU A 101 13.92 -2.14 4.41
C LEU A 101 15.31 -1.57 4.72
N LYS A 102 15.39 -0.32 5.10
CA LYS A 102 16.67 0.33 5.43
C LYS A 102 17.40 -0.34 6.62
N SER A 103 16.65 -0.84 7.60
CA SER A 103 17.19 -1.37 8.86
C SER A 103 17.48 -2.87 8.83
N ASN A 104 17.02 -3.60 7.82
CA ASN A 104 17.15 -5.05 7.74
C ASN A 104 17.79 -5.47 6.42
N LYS A 105 18.50 -6.61 6.44
CA LYS A 105 18.90 -7.27 5.20
C LYS A 105 17.64 -7.78 4.49
N HIS A 106 17.53 -7.55 3.20
CA HIS A 106 16.39 -7.98 2.39
C HIS A 106 16.78 -8.32 0.95
N ASN A 107 15.92 -9.07 0.27
CA ASN A 107 16.07 -9.44 -1.14
C ASN A 107 15.09 -8.65 -2.05
N VAL A 108 14.44 -7.62 -1.53
CA VAL A 108 13.45 -6.82 -2.27
C VAL A 108 14.13 -6.11 -3.44
N LYS A 109 13.63 -6.38 -4.64
CA LYS A 109 14.09 -5.82 -5.93
C LYS A 109 13.11 -4.78 -6.47
N GLN A 110 11.84 -4.87 -6.07
CA GLN A 110 10.78 -4.01 -6.61
C GLN A 110 9.78 -3.61 -5.53
N PHE A 111 9.43 -2.33 -5.52
CA PHE A 111 8.36 -1.77 -4.69
C PHE A 111 7.29 -1.15 -5.60
N ILE A 112 6.08 -1.68 -5.54
CA ILE A 112 4.93 -1.22 -6.33
C ILE A 112 3.94 -0.58 -5.37
N SER A 113 3.66 0.70 -5.52
CA SER A 113 2.66 1.41 -4.72
C SER A 113 1.45 1.77 -5.57
N ALA A 114 0.26 1.49 -5.04
CA ALA A 114 -0.96 1.96 -5.67
C ALA A 114 -1.04 3.48 -5.54
N SER A 115 -1.48 4.13 -6.60
CA SER A 115 -1.70 5.57 -6.65
C SER A 115 -3.12 5.85 -7.17
N GLY A 116 -3.45 7.11 -7.43
CA GLY A 116 -4.77 7.51 -7.92
C GLY A 116 -4.68 8.59 -9.00
N THR A 117 -5.72 8.66 -9.82
CA THR A 117 -5.85 9.64 -10.90
C THR A 117 -6.34 11.01 -10.42
N ALA A 118 -6.74 11.14 -9.15
CA ALA A 118 -7.28 12.38 -8.59
C ALA A 118 -6.28 13.56 -8.57
N SER A 119 -5.00 13.29 -8.84
CA SER A 119 -3.99 14.35 -8.99
C SER A 119 -4.06 15.07 -10.34
N TYR A 120 -4.68 14.46 -11.35
CA TYR A 120 -4.79 15.08 -12.68
C TYR A 120 -6.03 15.94 -12.79
N LYS A 121 -5.92 17.07 -13.49
CA LYS A 121 -7.07 17.90 -13.81
C LYS A 121 -8.00 17.14 -14.75
N GLN A 122 -9.23 16.97 -14.34
CA GLN A 122 -10.22 16.25 -15.14
C GLN A 122 -10.56 17.03 -16.41
N THR A 123 -10.63 16.34 -17.53
CA THR A 123 -11.11 16.85 -18.82
C THR A 123 -11.89 15.74 -19.52
N PHE A 124 -12.81 16.17 -20.41
CA PHE A 124 -13.54 15.26 -21.31
C PHE A 124 -13.06 15.41 -22.77
N ASP A 125 -12.13 16.33 -23.04
CA ASP A 125 -11.69 16.68 -24.39
C ASP A 125 -10.71 15.67 -24.96
N HIS A 126 -9.92 15.01 -24.09
CA HIS A 126 -8.90 14.05 -24.50
C HIS A 126 -8.58 13.06 -23.38
N ALA A 127 -7.97 11.93 -23.74
CA ALA A 127 -7.45 10.96 -22.77
C ALA A 127 -6.22 11.52 -22.07
N LEU A 128 -6.16 11.33 -20.73
CA LEU A 128 -5.00 11.71 -19.93
C LEU A 128 -3.97 10.59 -19.93
N SER A 129 -2.70 10.94 -20.07
CA SER A 129 -1.55 10.04 -19.92
C SER A 129 -0.69 10.44 -18.71
N GLU A 130 0.31 9.64 -18.38
CA GLU A 130 1.27 9.91 -17.30
C GLU A 130 2.11 11.16 -17.54
N ASP A 131 2.25 11.58 -18.79
CA ASP A 131 2.98 12.80 -19.18
C ASP A 131 2.20 14.08 -18.92
N ASN A 132 0.92 13.99 -18.56
CA ASN A 132 0.11 15.14 -18.27
C ASN A 132 0.62 15.86 -17.01
N LYS A 133 0.95 17.14 -17.18
CA LYS A 133 1.48 18.01 -16.10
C LYS A 133 0.41 18.92 -15.47
N GLU A 134 -0.83 18.87 -15.97
CA GLU A 134 -1.92 19.62 -15.38
C GLU A 134 -2.51 18.86 -14.18
N TYR A 135 -2.28 19.42 -13.01
CA TYR A 135 -2.75 18.82 -11.76
C TYR A 135 -4.02 19.51 -11.27
N SER A 136 -4.92 18.71 -10.69
CA SER A 136 -6.09 19.25 -10.00
C SER A 136 -5.71 19.84 -8.65
N GLU A 137 -6.58 20.69 -8.14
CA GLU A 137 -6.55 21.19 -6.78
C GLU A 137 -7.51 20.40 -5.90
N GLY A 138 -7.30 20.48 -4.59
CA GLY A 138 -8.18 19.90 -3.58
C GLY A 138 -7.63 18.67 -2.87
N PHE A 139 -8.34 18.28 -1.84
CA PHE A 139 -7.88 17.31 -0.85
C PHE A 139 -7.38 15.99 -1.43
N LEU A 140 -8.12 15.39 -2.37
CA LEU A 140 -7.67 14.10 -2.95
C LEU A 140 -6.42 14.25 -3.82
N SER A 141 -6.29 15.36 -4.52
CA SER A 141 -5.07 15.67 -5.28
C SER A 141 -3.87 15.77 -4.35
N ASP A 142 -4.04 16.48 -3.22
CA ASP A 142 -2.99 16.63 -2.22
C ASP A 142 -2.61 15.28 -1.59
N VAL A 143 -3.60 14.44 -1.28
CA VAL A 143 -3.36 13.07 -0.78
C VAL A 143 -2.53 12.26 -1.76
N VAL A 144 -2.86 12.27 -3.06
CA VAL A 144 -2.12 11.51 -4.08
C VAL A 144 -0.70 12.06 -4.25
N LYS A 145 -0.52 13.38 -4.23
CA LYS A 145 0.81 14.00 -4.32
C LYS A 145 1.70 13.62 -3.13
N GLU A 146 1.18 13.68 -1.90
CA GLU A 146 1.93 13.33 -0.69
C GLU A 146 2.19 11.82 -0.60
N ASP A 147 1.25 10.98 -1.03
CA ASP A 147 1.43 9.53 -1.10
C ASP A 147 2.59 9.16 -2.04
N ARG A 148 2.63 9.73 -3.25
CA ARG A 148 3.73 9.54 -4.21
C ARG A 148 5.08 9.96 -3.64
N LYS A 149 5.17 11.10 -2.95
CA LYS A 149 6.40 11.57 -2.31
C LYS A 149 6.89 10.64 -1.18
N SER A 150 5.99 9.90 -0.55
CA SER A 150 6.33 9.06 0.60
C SER A 150 7.04 7.76 0.23
N VAL A 151 7.08 7.39 -1.05
CA VAL A 151 7.70 6.16 -1.58
C VAL A 151 8.92 6.42 -2.46
N VAL A 152 9.37 7.67 -2.55
CA VAL A 152 10.58 8.08 -3.31
C VAL A 152 11.79 8.23 -2.41
#